data_3e097dc2024b0269c7ead34ffb1f6774
#
_entry.id   3e097dc2024b0269c7ead34ffb1f6774
#
_cell.length_a   1.000
_cell.length_b   1.000
_cell.length_c   1.000
_cell.angle_alpha   90.00
_cell.angle_beta   90.00
_cell.angle_gamma   90.00
#
_symmetry.space_group_name_H-M   'P 1'
#
loop_
_entity.id
_entity.type
_entity.pdbx_description
1 polymer ?
#
loop_
_entity_poly.entity_id
_entity_poly.type
_entity_poly.pdbx_seq_one_letter_code
_entity_poly.pdbx_strand_id
1 'polypeptide(L)'
;MSHLSPSELSILLVEPSDTQRKIIISRLQQEGVHAISTAASLAEARESLLRHKPDLVASAMHYADGDALELLDWVKGNREYQDVQFMLVSSEWRQEQLEIFRQSGVVAILPKPFSKDHLGKALNATIDLLSHDELDLSHYDVQDLRVLVVDDSRMARNHIRRTISNLGMRQIVEAADGAEAIALMQEQMFDLVITDYNMPSVDGLALTQFIRNQSQQSHIPILMVSSEANEAHLSNVAQAGVNALCDKPFEPQWVKKILYTLLEDQH
;
A
#
# COMPACT_ATOMS: atom_id res chain seq x y z
N MET A 1 19.64 1.25 14.44
CA MET A 1 18.40 0.47 14.35
C MET A 1 18.66 -0.69 13.39
N SER A 2 18.31 -1.93 13.74
CA SER A 2 18.59 -3.08 12.88
C SER A 2 17.62 -3.06 11.71
N HIS A 3 18.11 -2.83 10.49
CA HIS A 3 17.32 -3.06 9.30
C HIS A 3 16.95 -4.54 9.24
N LEU A 4 15.66 -4.82 9.15
CA LEU A 4 15.14 -6.17 8.92
C LEU A 4 15.75 -6.69 7.61
N SER A 5 16.27 -7.91 7.61
CA SER A 5 16.85 -8.53 6.41
C SER A 5 15.90 -9.60 5.84
N PRO A 6 16.03 -9.97 4.55
CA PRO A 6 15.24 -11.06 3.98
C PRO A 6 15.33 -12.38 4.78
N SER A 7 16.44 -12.63 5.45
CA SER A 7 16.63 -13.84 6.26
C SER A 7 15.81 -13.89 7.56
N GLU A 8 15.30 -12.75 8.00
CA GLU A 8 14.44 -12.62 9.17
C GLU A 8 12.95 -12.67 8.83
N LEU A 9 12.61 -12.58 7.53
CA LEU A 9 11.21 -12.67 7.08
C LEU A 9 10.66 -14.09 7.18
N SER A 10 9.46 -14.21 7.73
CA SER A 10 8.64 -15.40 7.69
C SER A 10 7.55 -15.28 6.62
N ILE A 11 7.51 -16.22 5.68
CA ILE A 11 6.58 -16.17 4.53
C ILE A 11 5.67 -17.40 4.53
N LEU A 12 4.36 -17.17 4.37
CA LEU A 12 3.41 -18.21 3.98
C LEU A 12 3.20 -18.13 2.46
N LEU A 13 3.67 -19.13 1.73
CA LEU A 13 3.44 -19.27 0.30
C LEU A 13 2.20 -20.13 0.04
N VAL A 14 1.17 -19.53 -0.56
CA VAL A 14 -0.07 -20.20 -0.94
C VAL A 14 -0.09 -20.40 -2.45
N GLU A 15 0.24 -21.60 -2.90
CA GLU A 15 0.35 -21.96 -4.32
C GLU A 15 -0.12 -23.42 -4.54
N PRO A 16 -1.22 -23.63 -5.28
CA PRO A 16 -1.78 -24.97 -5.52
C PRO A 16 -0.83 -25.89 -6.30
N SER A 17 -0.08 -25.33 -7.25
CA SER A 17 0.81 -26.13 -8.10
C SER A 17 2.11 -26.49 -7.38
N ASP A 18 2.35 -27.77 -7.13
CA ASP A 18 3.59 -28.28 -6.53
C ASP A 18 4.84 -27.84 -7.29
N THR A 19 4.78 -27.81 -8.62
CA THR A 19 5.90 -27.39 -9.46
C THR A 19 6.18 -25.89 -9.28
N GLN A 20 5.15 -25.06 -9.33
CA GLN A 20 5.29 -23.61 -9.12
C GLN A 20 5.77 -23.31 -7.71
N ARG A 21 5.21 -23.98 -6.71
CA ARG A 21 5.59 -23.84 -5.31
C ARG A 21 7.09 -24.08 -5.09
N LYS A 22 7.62 -25.18 -5.65
CA LYS A 22 9.07 -25.48 -5.60
C LYS A 22 9.93 -24.42 -6.27
N ILE A 23 9.50 -23.92 -7.43
CA ILE A 23 10.22 -22.84 -8.14
C ILE A 23 10.25 -21.55 -7.31
N ILE A 24 9.11 -21.16 -6.75
CA ILE A 24 8.99 -19.94 -5.94
C ILE A 24 9.84 -20.06 -4.67
N ILE A 25 9.78 -21.18 -3.97
CA ILE A 25 10.61 -21.46 -2.79
C ILE A 25 12.08 -21.32 -3.11
N SER A 26 12.55 -21.96 -4.20
CA SER A 26 13.96 -21.86 -4.61
C SER A 26 14.39 -20.41 -4.86
N ARG A 27 13.54 -19.61 -5.47
CA ARG A 27 13.82 -18.19 -5.72
C ARG A 27 13.83 -17.35 -4.43
N LEU A 28 12.88 -17.59 -3.52
CA LEU A 28 12.85 -16.94 -2.20
C LEU A 28 14.13 -17.26 -1.40
N GLN A 29 14.57 -18.52 -1.43
CA GLN A 29 15.81 -18.94 -0.78
C GLN A 29 17.06 -18.28 -1.39
N GLN A 30 17.08 -18.06 -2.70
CA GLN A 30 18.16 -17.32 -3.38
C GLN A 30 18.22 -15.84 -2.96
N GLU A 31 17.10 -15.26 -2.54
CA GLU A 31 17.01 -13.93 -1.95
C GLU A 31 17.27 -13.92 -0.42
N GLY A 32 17.61 -15.06 0.17
CA GLY A 32 17.96 -15.18 1.58
C GLY A 32 16.77 -15.47 2.52
N VAL A 33 15.56 -15.68 1.99
CA VAL A 33 14.41 -16.04 2.83
C VAL A 33 14.45 -17.53 3.14
N HIS A 34 14.47 -17.89 4.43
CA HIS A 34 14.57 -19.29 4.88
C HIS A 34 13.34 -19.77 5.65
N ALA A 35 12.61 -18.89 6.32
CA ALA A 35 11.40 -19.22 7.08
C ALA A 35 10.18 -19.22 6.15
N ILE A 36 9.97 -20.31 5.39
CA ILE A 36 8.89 -20.44 4.43
C ILE A 36 7.98 -21.60 4.83
N SER A 37 6.72 -21.28 5.13
CA SER A 37 5.62 -22.25 5.23
C SER A 37 4.82 -22.28 3.93
N THR A 38 4.11 -23.37 3.67
CA THR A 38 3.38 -23.54 2.40
C THR A 38 1.96 -24.04 2.63
N ALA A 39 1.05 -23.63 1.73
CA ALA A 39 -0.31 -24.10 1.65
C ALA A 39 -0.69 -24.30 0.17
N ALA A 40 -1.54 -25.28 -0.12
CA ALA A 40 -2.03 -25.56 -1.47
C ALA A 40 -3.47 -25.09 -1.71
N SER A 41 -4.18 -24.67 -0.65
CA SER A 41 -5.58 -24.30 -0.68
C SER A 41 -5.87 -23.13 0.29
N LEU A 42 -7.06 -22.56 0.17
CA LEU A 42 -7.55 -21.51 1.07
C LEU A 42 -7.69 -22.06 2.51
N ALA A 43 -8.22 -23.28 2.65
CA ALA A 43 -8.38 -23.93 3.95
C ALA A 43 -7.03 -24.16 4.64
N GLU A 44 -6.03 -24.71 3.92
CA GLU A 44 -4.68 -24.90 4.46
C GLU A 44 -4.00 -23.57 4.82
N ALA A 45 -4.21 -22.53 4.01
CA ALA A 45 -3.66 -21.21 4.29
C ALA A 45 -4.20 -20.64 5.61
N ARG A 46 -5.52 -20.73 5.83
CA ARG A 46 -6.17 -20.29 7.09
C ARG A 46 -5.67 -21.11 8.29
N GLU A 47 -5.54 -22.42 8.13
CA GLU A 47 -5.00 -23.28 9.20
C GLU A 47 -3.54 -22.93 9.52
N SER A 48 -2.72 -22.64 8.51
CA SER A 48 -1.33 -22.23 8.70
C SER A 48 -1.24 -20.88 9.44
N LEU A 49 -2.09 -19.92 9.08
CA LEU A 49 -2.18 -18.60 9.73
C LEU A 49 -2.57 -18.72 11.21
N LEU A 50 -3.50 -19.63 11.54
CA LEU A 50 -3.91 -19.89 12.93
C LEU A 50 -2.78 -20.51 13.78
N ARG A 51 -1.85 -21.23 13.15
CA ARG A 51 -0.71 -21.83 13.86
C ARG A 51 0.45 -20.85 14.03
N HIS A 52 0.75 -20.10 13.01
CA HIS A 52 1.90 -19.17 12.99
C HIS A 52 1.54 -17.93 12.17
N LYS A 53 1.68 -16.77 12.78
CA LYS A 53 1.51 -15.48 12.10
C LYS A 53 2.77 -15.17 11.28
N PRO A 54 2.70 -15.23 9.93
CA PRO A 54 3.82 -14.84 9.08
C PRO A 54 3.92 -13.31 8.95
N ASP A 55 5.05 -12.83 8.48
CA ASP A 55 5.24 -11.43 8.11
C ASP A 55 4.58 -11.11 6.76
N LEU A 56 4.61 -12.10 5.83
CA LEU A 56 4.10 -11.97 4.47
C LEU A 56 3.33 -13.22 4.06
N VAL A 57 2.15 -13.03 3.46
CA VAL A 57 1.46 -14.04 2.67
C VAL A 57 1.75 -13.78 1.19
N ALA A 58 2.39 -14.72 0.51
CA ALA A 58 2.59 -14.73 -0.94
C ALA A 58 1.58 -15.70 -1.57
N SER A 59 0.60 -15.17 -2.27
CA SER A 59 -0.60 -15.91 -2.69
C SER A 59 -0.70 -16.04 -4.21
N ALA A 60 -0.96 -17.23 -4.72
CA ALA A 60 -1.49 -17.40 -6.07
C ALA A 60 -2.91 -16.81 -6.15
N MET A 61 -3.40 -16.51 -7.35
CA MET A 61 -4.69 -15.85 -7.55
C MET A 61 -5.89 -16.78 -7.33
N HIS A 62 -5.79 -18.05 -7.72
CA HIS A 62 -6.90 -19.02 -7.69
C HIS A 62 -6.52 -20.32 -6.99
N TYR A 63 -7.45 -20.87 -6.23
CA TYR A 63 -7.39 -22.16 -5.56
C TYR A 63 -8.58 -23.03 -5.97
N ALA A 64 -8.55 -24.28 -5.61
CA ALA A 64 -9.69 -25.18 -5.86
C ALA A 64 -10.91 -24.83 -4.97
N ASP A 65 -10.65 -24.22 -3.82
CA ASP A 65 -11.63 -23.92 -2.76
C ASP A 65 -11.86 -22.41 -2.53
N GLY A 66 -11.40 -21.53 -3.45
CA GLY A 66 -11.56 -20.08 -3.35
C GLY A 66 -10.51 -19.32 -4.12
N ASP A 67 -10.30 -18.04 -3.78
CA ASP A 67 -9.33 -17.18 -4.43
C ASP A 67 -8.51 -16.32 -3.45
N ALA A 68 -7.56 -15.58 -4.01
CA ALA A 68 -6.68 -14.71 -3.23
C ALA A 68 -7.41 -13.54 -2.59
N LEU A 69 -8.52 -13.07 -3.17
CA LEU A 69 -9.29 -11.96 -2.61
C LEU A 69 -9.99 -12.39 -1.32
N GLU A 70 -10.60 -13.59 -1.33
CA GLU A 70 -11.19 -14.17 -0.12
C GLU A 70 -10.17 -14.36 1.01
N LEU A 71 -8.94 -14.77 0.67
CA LEU A 71 -7.87 -14.90 1.66
C LEU A 71 -7.41 -13.54 2.18
N LEU A 72 -7.26 -12.56 1.30
CA LEU A 72 -6.88 -11.19 1.64
C LEU A 72 -7.92 -10.54 2.55
N ASP A 73 -9.21 -10.66 2.21
CA ASP A 73 -10.32 -10.14 3.01
C ASP A 73 -10.34 -10.78 4.41
N TRP A 74 -10.12 -12.09 4.47
CA TRP A 74 -10.04 -12.80 5.74
C TRP A 74 -8.85 -12.33 6.59
N VAL A 75 -7.67 -12.17 6.00
CA VAL A 75 -6.45 -11.68 6.68
C VAL A 75 -6.66 -10.25 7.17
N LYS A 76 -7.11 -9.34 6.30
CA LYS A 76 -7.27 -7.92 6.64
C LYS A 76 -8.47 -7.62 7.52
N GLY A 77 -9.52 -8.44 7.44
CA GLY A 77 -10.71 -8.34 8.29
C GLY A 77 -10.51 -8.85 9.72
N ASN A 78 -9.47 -9.63 9.98
CA ASN A 78 -9.18 -10.17 11.30
C ASN A 78 -8.13 -9.31 12.02
N ARG A 79 -8.48 -8.79 13.21
CA ARG A 79 -7.59 -7.92 14.02
C ARG A 79 -6.23 -8.55 14.34
N GLU A 80 -6.18 -9.87 14.45
CA GLU A 80 -4.93 -10.60 14.75
C GLU A 80 -3.97 -10.62 13.57
N TYR A 81 -4.51 -10.68 12.32
CA TYR A 81 -3.71 -10.83 11.09
C TYR A 81 -3.68 -9.57 10.20
N GLN A 82 -4.42 -8.51 10.53
CA GLN A 82 -4.51 -7.29 9.72
C GLN A 82 -3.14 -6.67 9.37
N ASP A 83 -2.13 -6.91 10.22
CA ASP A 83 -0.76 -6.43 10.04
C ASP A 83 0.09 -7.33 9.14
N VAL A 84 -0.34 -8.53 8.84
CA VAL A 84 0.34 -9.43 7.92
C VAL A 84 0.34 -8.80 6.53
N GLN A 85 1.52 -8.70 5.91
CA GLN A 85 1.62 -8.19 4.56
C GLN A 85 1.07 -9.20 3.57
N PHE A 86 0.58 -8.74 2.42
CA PHE A 86 0.01 -9.60 1.40
C PHE A 86 0.57 -9.25 0.03
N MET A 87 1.12 -10.25 -0.66
CA MET A 87 1.64 -10.14 -2.03
C MET A 87 0.89 -11.12 -2.94
N LEU A 88 0.43 -10.62 -4.07
CA LEU A 88 -0.16 -11.47 -5.11
C LEU A 88 0.94 -11.97 -6.06
N VAL A 89 0.97 -13.28 -6.33
CA VAL A 89 1.87 -13.92 -7.31
C VAL A 89 1.02 -14.51 -8.42
N SER A 90 0.88 -13.82 -9.56
CA SER A 90 -0.11 -14.17 -10.57
C SER A 90 0.44 -14.15 -11.99
N SER A 91 -0.10 -15.03 -12.86
CA SER A 91 0.04 -14.96 -14.31
C SER A 91 -1.07 -14.13 -14.99
N GLU A 92 -1.99 -13.57 -14.20
CA GLU A 92 -3.04 -12.71 -14.72
C GLU A 92 -2.43 -11.36 -15.16
N TRP A 93 -2.85 -10.91 -16.34
CA TRP A 93 -2.39 -9.67 -16.95
C TRP A 93 -3.52 -8.67 -17.19
N ARG A 94 -4.80 -9.08 -16.99
CA ARG A 94 -5.96 -8.20 -17.13
C ARG A 94 -5.96 -7.15 -16.02
N GLN A 95 -5.88 -5.90 -16.43
CA GLN A 95 -5.79 -4.78 -15.49
C GLN A 95 -6.97 -4.71 -14.54
N GLU A 96 -8.19 -4.97 -15.02
CA GLU A 96 -9.42 -4.93 -14.21
C GLU A 96 -9.38 -5.89 -13.01
N GLN A 97 -8.83 -7.10 -13.20
CA GLN A 97 -8.71 -8.08 -12.11
C GLN A 97 -7.59 -7.73 -11.13
N LEU A 98 -6.50 -7.17 -11.62
CA LEU A 98 -5.39 -6.72 -10.77
C LEU A 98 -5.71 -5.43 -10.02
N GLU A 99 -6.61 -4.61 -10.56
CA GLU A 99 -7.03 -3.36 -9.96
C GLU A 99 -7.65 -3.56 -8.57
N ILE A 100 -8.50 -4.57 -8.41
CA ILE A 100 -9.09 -4.93 -7.11
C ILE A 100 -8.00 -5.16 -6.07
N PHE A 101 -6.92 -5.87 -6.44
CA PHE A 101 -5.80 -6.11 -5.51
C PHE A 101 -4.99 -4.86 -5.23
N ARG A 102 -4.77 -3.97 -6.22
CA ARG A 102 -4.09 -2.69 -6.00
C ARG A 102 -4.84 -1.81 -5.00
N GLN A 103 -6.18 -1.81 -5.08
CA GLN A 103 -7.05 -1.08 -4.15
C GLN A 103 -7.23 -1.78 -2.81
N SER A 104 -6.84 -3.05 -2.70
CA SER A 104 -7.00 -3.84 -1.47
C SER A 104 -5.80 -3.81 -0.53
N GLY A 105 -4.81 -2.94 -0.77
CA GLY A 105 -3.66 -2.75 0.11
C GLY A 105 -2.68 -3.91 0.11
N VAL A 106 -2.49 -4.59 -1.04
CA VAL A 106 -1.37 -5.53 -1.23
C VAL A 106 -0.06 -4.76 -1.29
N VAL A 107 1.00 -5.36 -0.75
CA VAL A 107 2.34 -4.74 -0.76
C VAL A 107 2.98 -4.81 -2.15
N ALA A 108 2.68 -5.85 -2.91
CA ALA A 108 3.18 -6.03 -4.27
C ALA A 108 2.30 -6.99 -5.09
N ILE A 109 2.35 -6.83 -6.41
CA ILE A 109 1.83 -7.79 -7.37
C ILE A 109 3.01 -8.30 -8.19
N LEU A 110 3.33 -9.58 -8.05
CA LEU A 110 4.46 -10.24 -8.70
C LEU A 110 3.97 -11.03 -9.92
N PRO A 111 4.25 -10.58 -11.17
CA PRO A 111 3.79 -11.26 -12.37
C PRO A 111 4.59 -12.54 -12.62
N LYS A 112 3.94 -13.63 -13.02
CA LYS A 112 4.61 -14.85 -13.48
C LYS A 112 4.83 -14.83 -15.01
N PRO A 113 6.01 -15.17 -15.53
CA PRO A 113 7.26 -15.42 -14.80
C PRO A 113 7.89 -14.13 -14.25
N PHE A 114 8.41 -14.17 -13.04
CA PHE A 114 9.08 -13.02 -12.45
C PHE A 114 10.60 -13.16 -12.47
N SER A 115 11.29 -12.03 -12.60
CA SER A 115 12.73 -11.94 -12.48
C SER A 115 13.17 -11.87 -11.01
N LYS A 116 14.48 -12.01 -10.79
CA LYS A 116 15.10 -11.79 -9.48
C LYS A 116 14.82 -10.37 -8.99
N ASP A 117 14.95 -9.38 -9.86
CA ASP A 117 14.74 -7.97 -9.50
C ASP A 117 13.29 -7.68 -9.08
N HIS A 118 12.30 -8.30 -9.73
CA HIS A 118 10.89 -8.16 -9.33
C HIS A 118 10.65 -8.73 -7.93
N LEU A 119 11.21 -9.91 -7.63
CA LEU A 119 11.09 -10.52 -6.31
C LEU A 119 11.81 -9.70 -5.24
N GLY A 120 13.04 -9.24 -5.53
CA GLY A 120 13.82 -8.40 -4.62
C GLY A 120 13.08 -7.10 -4.25
N LYS A 121 12.48 -6.42 -5.23
CA LYS A 121 11.65 -5.22 -4.97
C LYS A 121 10.46 -5.52 -4.07
N ALA A 122 9.73 -6.61 -4.32
CA ALA A 122 8.58 -7.00 -3.51
C ALA A 122 8.96 -7.34 -2.06
N LEU A 123 10.10 -8.03 -1.87
CA LEU A 123 10.63 -8.33 -0.53
C LEU A 123 11.08 -7.07 0.19
N ASN A 124 11.79 -6.16 -0.50
CA ASN A 124 12.21 -4.89 0.09
C ASN A 124 11.00 -4.03 0.49
N ALA A 125 9.96 -3.92 -0.35
CA ALA A 125 8.74 -3.22 0.01
C ALA A 125 8.07 -3.81 1.27
N THR A 126 8.13 -5.14 1.43
CA THR A 126 7.64 -5.82 2.64
C THR A 126 8.49 -5.46 3.86
N ILE A 127 9.83 -5.50 3.73
CA ILE A 127 10.77 -5.15 4.79
C ILE A 127 10.57 -3.70 5.23
N ASP A 128 10.43 -2.78 4.27
CA ASP A 128 10.20 -1.36 4.55
C ASP A 128 8.91 -1.11 5.34
N LEU A 129 7.83 -1.86 5.03
CA LEU A 129 6.59 -1.79 5.79
C LEU A 129 6.68 -2.37 7.21
N LEU A 130 7.60 -3.31 7.43
CA LEU A 130 7.84 -3.91 8.75
C LEU A 130 8.88 -3.12 9.55
N SER A 131 9.75 -2.38 8.88
CA SER A 131 10.75 -1.51 9.50
C SER A 131 10.10 -0.18 9.92
N HIS A 132 10.41 0.29 11.12
CA HIS A 132 10.01 1.61 11.60
C HIS A 132 11.14 2.57 11.26
N ASP A 133 11.11 3.10 10.05
CA ASP A 133 12.13 4.02 9.55
C ASP A 133 11.53 5.42 9.45
N GLU A 134 11.57 6.15 10.57
CA GLU A 134 10.96 7.48 10.70
C GLU A 134 11.52 8.46 9.65
N LEU A 135 10.66 9.35 9.19
CA LEU A 135 11.02 10.45 8.31
C LEU A 135 11.74 11.52 9.15
N ASP A 136 12.94 11.89 8.78
CA ASP A 136 13.69 12.96 9.44
C ASP A 136 13.53 14.25 8.61
N LEU A 137 12.80 15.22 9.18
CA LEU A 137 12.52 16.52 8.56
C LEU A 137 13.21 17.62 9.35
N SER A 138 13.92 18.52 8.65
CA SER A 138 14.72 19.57 9.29
C SER A 138 13.88 20.64 10.00
N HIS A 139 12.63 20.84 9.54
CA HIS A 139 11.79 21.96 9.96
C HIS A 139 10.50 21.56 10.69
N TYR A 140 10.19 20.27 10.74
CA TYR A 140 8.94 19.75 11.32
C TYR A 140 9.19 18.54 12.22
N ASP A 141 8.46 18.47 13.33
CA ASP A 141 8.29 17.20 14.02
C ASP A 141 7.24 16.38 13.25
N VAL A 142 7.68 15.28 12.68
CA VAL A 142 6.82 14.38 11.85
C VAL A 142 5.60 13.91 12.64
N GLN A 143 5.73 13.78 13.97
CA GLN A 143 4.64 13.31 14.82
C GLN A 143 3.51 14.34 14.96
N ASP A 144 3.81 15.62 14.76
CA ASP A 144 2.85 16.73 14.86
C ASP A 144 2.09 17.01 13.55
N LEU A 145 2.56 16.44 12.43
CA LEU A 145 1.91 16.63 11.14
C LEU A 145 0.52 15.99 11.11
N ARG A 146 -0.48 16.81 10.79
CA ARG A 146 -1.88 16.39 10.65
C ARG A 146 -2.13 15.97 9.21
N VAL A 147 -2.36 14.70 9.00
CA VAL A 147 -2.51 14.10 7.66
C VAL A 147 -3.95 13.69 7.45
N LEU A 148 -4.55 14.14 6.34
CA LEU A 148 -5.84 13.66 5.86
C LEU A 148 -5.63 12.60 4.80
N VAL A 149 -6.14 11.39 5.04
CA VAL A 149 -6.09 10.25 4.11
C VAL A 149 -7.48 10.01 3.55
N VAL A 150 -7.62 10.10 2.23
CA VAL A 150 -8.90 10.01 1.52
C VAL A 150 -8.85 8.90 0.47
N ASP A 151 -9.64 7.85 0.66
CA ASP A 151 -9.74 6.71 -0.28
C ASP A 151 -11.06 5.97 0.05
N ASP A 152 -11.81 5.51 -0.93
CA ASP A 152 -13.08 4.83 -0.71
C ASP A 152 -12.88 3.38 -0.21
N SER A 153 -11.74 2.77 -0.54
CA SER A 153 -11.36 1.46 -0.02
C SER A 153 -10.81 1.55 1.40
N ARG A 154 -11.53 0.97 2.36
CA ARG A 154 -11.04 0.85 3.75
C ARG A 154 -9.68 0.15 3.85
N MET A 155 -9.43 -0.84 2.99
CA MET A 155 -8.15 -1.57 2.99
C MET A 155 -7.01 -0.69 2.49
N ALA A 156 -7.26 0.12 1.45
CA ALA A 156 -6.28 1.08 0.96
C ALA A 156 -5.99 2.15 2.01
N ARG A 157 -7.02 2.72 2.67
CA ARG A 157 -6.80 3.66 3.80
C ARG A 157 -5.95 3.06 4.90
N ASN A 158 -6.24 1.82 5.32
CA ASN A 158 -5.44 1.13 6.33
C ASN A 158 -3.98 0.93 5.89
N HIS A 159 -3.74 0.63 4.62
CA HIS A 159 -2.40 0.47 4.07
C HIS A 159 -1.64 1.80 4.06
N ILE A 160 -2.25 2.87 3.54
CA ILE A 160 -1.67 4.22 3.54
C ILE A 160 -1.39 4.66 4.97
N ARG A 161 -2.38 4.58 5.87
CA ARG A 161 -2.24 4.94 7.28
C ARG A 161 -1.07 4.22 7.94
N ARG A 162 -0.93 2.91 7.70
CA ARG A 162 0.17 2.13 8.25
C ARG A 162 1.52 2.59 7.71
N THR A 163 1.63 2.81 6.40
CA THR A 163 2.86 3.28 5.76
C THR A 163 3.32 4.60 6.37
N ILE A 164 2.43 5.60 6.47
CA ILE A 164 2.80 6.92 7.02
C ILE A 164 3.00 6.89 8.53
N SER A 165 2.31 5.99 9.26
CA SER A 165 2.57 5.78 10.70
C SER A 165 3.96 5.20 10.94
N ASN A 166 4.46 4.32 10.07
CA ASN A 166 5.83 3.79 10.14
C ASN A 166 6.88 4.86 9.84
N LEU A 167 6.51 5.90 9.07
CA LEU A 167 7.33 7.08 8.83
C LEU A 167 7.31 8.10 9.97
N GLY A 168 6.57 7.82 11.06
CA GLY A 168 6.52 8.65 12.28
C GLY A 168 5.25 9.47 12.44
N MET A 169 4.40 9.63 11.43
CA MET A 169 3.16 10.41 11.50
C MET A 169 2.16 9.80 12.46
N ARG A 170 1.60 10.60 13.38
CA ARG A 170 0.68 10.12 14.43
C ARG A 170 -0.72 10.72 14.33
N GLN A 171 -0.85 11.92 13.79
CA GLN A 171 -2.11 12.64 13.67
C GLN A 171 -2.74 12.39 12.30
N ILE A 172 -3.41 11.25 12.15
CA ILE A 172 -3.98 10.79 10.87
C ILE A 172 -5.50 10.76 10.99
N VAL A 173 -6.17 11.51 10.10
CA VAL A 173 -7.63 11.53 9.96
C VAL A 173 -7.97 10.86 8.63
N GLU A 174 -9.01 10.05 8.61
CA GLU A 174 -9.45 9.30 7.43
C GLU A 174 -10.81 9.83 6.92
N ALA A 175 -10.98 9.86 5.60
CA ALA A 175 -12.25 10.13 4.92
C ALA A 175 -12.49 9.05 3.85
N ALA A 176 -13.75 8.66 3.66
CA ALA A 176 -14.12 7.62 2.71
C ALA A 176 -14.38 8.15 1.29
N ASP A 177 -14.52 9.47 1.13
CA ASP A 177 -14.64 10.14 -0.16
C ASP A 177 -14.26 11.63 -0.06
N GLY A 178 -14.22 12.32 -1.19
CA GLY A 178 -13.88 13.73 -1.22
C GLY A 178 -14.92 14.64 -0.54
N ALA A 179 -16.19 14.23 -0.43
CA ALA A 179 -17.21 15.03 0.25
C ALA A 179 -17.00 15.02 1.77
N GLU A 180 -16.69 13.87 2.35
CA GLU A 180 -16.31 13.75 3.76
C GLU A 180 -15.01 14.51 4.05
N ALA A 181 -14.03 14.42 3.13
CA ALA A 181 -12.78 15.16 3.24
C ALA A 181 -13.00 16.69 3.26
N ILE A 182 -13.88 17.21 2.39
CA ILE A 182 -14.25 18.64 2.37
C ILE A 182 -14.87 19.06 3.71
N ALA A 183 -15.79 18.27 4.25
CA ALA A 183 -16.41 18.56 5.54
C ALA A 183 -15.38 18.64 6.67
N LEU A 184 -14.47 17.66 6.74
CA LEU A 184 -13.38 17.64 7.71
C LEU A 184 -12.44 18.85 7.58
N MET A 185 -12.12 19.28 6.35
CA MET A 185 -11.27 20.43 6.09
C MET A 185 -11.93 21.79 6.45
N GLN A 186 -13.24 21.82 6.58
CA GLN A 186 -13.95 22.99 7.09
C GLN A 186 -13.90 23.09 8.63
N GLU A 187 -13.71 21.96 9.31
CA GLU A 187 -13.70 21.88 10.77
C GLU A 187 -12.29 21.98 11.36
N GLN A 188 -11.26 21.51 10.63
CA GLN A 188 -9.90 21.45 11.11
C GLN A 188 -8.86 21.69 10.02
N MET A 189 -7.64 22.05 10.44
CA MET A 189 -6.50 22.30 9.56
C MET A 189 -5.69 21.01 9.40
N PHE A 190 -5.13 20.82 8.21
CA PHE A 190 -4.22 19.73 7.88
C PHE A 190 -2.89 20.28 7.34
N ASP A 191 -1.85 19.47 7.41
CA ASP A 191 -0.51 19.81 6.93
C ASP A 191 -0.16 18.99 5.65
N LEU A 192 -0.91 17.93 5.37
CA LEU A 192 -0.79 17.08 4.19
C LEU A 192 -2.13 16.43 3.85
N VAL A 193 -2.46 16.33 2.57
CA VAL A 193 -3.56 15.49 2.06
C VAL A 193 -2.98 14.38 1.20
N ILE A 194 -3.39 13.13 1.48
CA ILE A 194 -3.13 11.97 0.63
C ILE A 194 -4.48 11.48 0.13
N THR A 195 -4.72 11.55 -1.18
CA THR A 195 -6.03 11.24 -1.76
C THR A 195 -5.92 10.23 -2.88
N ASP A 196 -6.85 9.27 -2.92
CA ASP A 196 -7.06 8.47 -4.13
C ASP A 196 -7.59 9.37 -5.26
N TYR A 197 -7.26 8.98 -6.48
CA TYR A 197 -7.79 9.63 -7.70
C TYR A 197 -9.26 9.26 -7.93
N ASN A 198 -9.59 7.96 -7.90
CA ASN A 198 -10.89 7.41 -8.25
C ASN A 198 -11.74 7.13 -7.01
N MET A 199 -12.64 8.04 -6.68
CA MET A 199 -13.57 7.86 -5.57
C MET A 199 -15.00 8.22 -6.01
N PRO A 200 -16.04 7.64 -5.38
CA PRO A 200 -17.43 8.01 -5.64
C PRO A 200 -17.72 9.44 -5.15
N SER A 201 -18.79 10.03 -5.67
CA SER A 201 -19.32 11.35 -5.31
C SER A 201 -18.39 12.51 -5.65
N VAL A 202 -17.28 12.67 -4.93
CA VAL A 202 -16.24 13.68 -5.17
C VAL A 202 -14.92 12.93 -5.30
N ASP A 203 -14.37 12.89 -6.51
CA ASP A 203 -13.09 12.25 -6.81
C ASP A 203 -11.89 13.10 -6.34
N GLY A 204 -10.69 12.52 -6.41
CA GLY A 204 -9.48 13.19 -5.97
C GLY A 204 -9.15 14.47 -6.73
N LEU A 205 -9.53 14.54 -8.01
CA LEU A 205 -9.34 15.74 -8.84
C LEU A 205 -10.27 16.87 -8.37
N ALA A 206 -11.56 16.59 -8.19
CA ALA A 206 -12.53 17.54 -7.68
C ALA A 206 -12.20 18.03 -6.28
N LEU A 207 -11.75 17.11 -5.40
CA LEU A 207 -11.23 17.46 -4.07
C LEU A 207 -10.03 18.42 -4.16
N THR A 208 -9.07 18.14 -5.04
CA THR A 208 -7.90 19.01 -5.26
C THR A 208 -8.33 20.40 -5.74
N GLN A 209 -9.24 20.48 -6.69
CA GLN A 209 -9.77 21.76 -7.19
C GLN A 209 -10.47 22.56 -6.08
N PHE A 210 -11.27 21.89 -5.23
CA PHE A 210 -11.87 22.52 -4.05
C PHE A 210 -10.78 23.07 -3.12
N ILE A 211 -9.77 22.27 -2.79
CA ILE A 211 -8.68 22.70 -1.90
C ILE A 211 -8.00 23.95 -2.45
N ARG A 212 -7.64 23.96 -3.74
CA ARG A 212 -6.91 25.07 -4.36
C ARG A 212 -7.72 26.33 -4.53
N ASN A 213 -9.03 26.22 -4.82
CA ASN A 213 -9.84 27.36 -5.22
C ASN A 213 -10.82 27.85 -4.15
N GLN A 214 -11.18 27.02 -3.17
CA GLN A 214 -12.30 27.31 -2.26
C GLN A 214 -11.93 27.11 -0.77
N SER A 215 -10.83 26.41 -0.47
CA SER A 215 -10.41 26.15 0.90
C SER A 215 -9.52 27.27 1.43
N GLN A 216 -9.58 27.52 2.75
CA GLN A 216 -8.61 28.37 3.46
C GLN A 216 -7.21 27.75 3.51
N GLN A 217 -7.09 26.45 3.18
CA GLN A 217 -5.86 25.66 3.16
C GLN A 217 -5.34 25.43 1.72
N SER A 218 -5.49 26.44 0.85
CA SER A 218 -5.22 26.29 -0.59
C SER A 218 -3.78 25.90 -0.96
N HIS A 219 -2.83 26.11 -0.08
CA HIS A 219 -1.39 25.84 -0.28
C HIS A 219 -0.94 24.50 0.28
N ILE A 220 -1.82 23.76 1.00
CA ILE A 220 -1.46 22.48 1.60
C ILE A 220 -0.91 21.48 0.55
N PRO A 221 0.17 20.73 0.85
CA PRO A 221 0.65 19.67 -0.02
C PRO A 221 -0.41 18.62 -0.28
N ILE A 222 -0.55 18.20 -1.53
CA ILE A 222 -1.46 17.11 -1.95
C ILE A 222 -0.64 16.03 -2.65
N LEU A 223 -0.62 14.84 -2.07
CA LEU A 223 -0.14 13.62 -2.68
C LEU A 223 -1.34 12.84 -3.21
N MET A 224 -1.43 12.69 -4.52
CA MET A 224 -2.47 11.87 -5.14
C MET A 224 -1.94 10.46 -5.36
N VAL A 225 -2.76 9.46 -5.06
CA VAL A 225 -2.47 8.04 -5.26
C VAL A 225 -3.38 7.53 -6.38
N SER A 226 -2.82 6.83 -7.36
CA SER A 226 -3.60 6.34 -8.51
C SER A 226 -3.09 4.97 -8.95
N SER A 227 -4.00 4.14 -9.44
CA SER A 227 -3.67 2.90 -10.13
C SER A 227 -3.55 3.07 -11.65
N GLU A 228 -3.87 4.25 -12.17
CA GLU A 228 -3.87 4.58 -13.59
C GLU A 228 -2.65 5.43 -13.97
N ALA A 229 -1.64 4.79 -14.55
CA ALA A 229 -0.46 5.46 -15.13
C ALA A 229 -0.75 5.92 -16.58
N ASN A 230 -1.77 6.77 -16.81
CA ASN A 230 -2.08 7.29 -18.14
C ASN A 230 -1.57 8.74 -18.28
N GLU A 231 -0.79 9.05 -19.36
CA GLU A 231 -0.22 10.39 -19.61
C GLU A 231 -1.27 11.51 -19.65
N ALA A 232 -2.49 11.21 -20.12
CA ALA A 232 -3.58 12.18 -20.12
C ALA A 232 -4.05 12.55 -18.70
N HIS A 233 -4.05 11.59 -17.78
CA HIS A 233 -4.37 11.81 -16.37
C HIS A 233 -3.29 12.63 -15.67
N LEU A 234 -2.01 12.34 -15.95
CA LEU A 234 -0.88 13.08 -15.40
C LEU A 234 -0.95 14.58 -15.70
N SER A 235 -1.36 14.95 -16.92
CA SER A 235 -1.51 16.36 -17.31
C SER A 235 -2.64 17.05 -16.56
N ASN A 236 -3.79 16.39 -16.38
CA ASN A 236 -4.96 16.94 -15.67
C ASN A 236 -4.66 17.11 -14.17
N VAL A 237 -4.00 16.14 -13.57
CA VAL A 237 -3.60 16.13 -12.16
C VAL A 237 -2.62 17.26 -11.86
N ALA A 238 -1.62 17.46 -12.71
CA ALA A 238 -0.65 18.55 -12.56
C ALA A 238 -1.33 19.93 -12.72
N GLN A 239 -2.24 20.10 -13.68
CA GLN A 239 -3.00 21.35 -13.89
C GLN A 239 -3.96 21.66 -12.72
N ALA A 240 -4.48 20.66 -12.04
CA ALA A 240 -5.33 20.84 -10.87
C ALA A 240 -4.58 21.32 -9.62
N GLY A 241 -3.24 21.27 -9.62
CA GLY A 241 -2.41 21.71 -8.51
C GLY A 241 -2.06 20.62 -7.49
N VAL A 242 -2.04 19.35 -7.94
CA VAL A 242 -1.46 18.24 -7.16
C VAL A 242 0.05 18.41 -7.10
N ASN A 243 0.64 18.24 -5.93
CA ASN A 243 2.09 18.43 -5.74
C ASN A 243 2.90 17.19 -6.14
N ALA A 244 2.34 15.99 -5.91
CA ALA A 244 2.97 14.76 -6.32
C ALA A 244 1.92 13.67 -6.61
N LEU A 245 2.29 12.73 -7.49
CA LEU A 245 1.50 11.55 -7.83
C LEU A 245 2.29 10.30 -7.44
N CYS A 246 1.61 9.33 -6.86
CA CYS A 246 2.13 8.02 -6.49
C CYS A 246 1.28 6.91 -7.11
N ASP A 247 1.93 5.92 -7.70
CA ASP A 247 1.24 4.74 -8.23
C ASP A 247 0.87 3.77 -7.10
N LYS A 248 -0.28 3.08 -7.26
CA LYS A 248 -0.61 1.91 -6.43
C LYS A 248 0.11 0.66 -6.99
N PRO A 249 0.69 -0.21 -6.15
CA PRO A 249 0.64 -0.21 -4.69
C PRO A 249 1.53 0.89 -4.07
N PHE A 250 1.09 1.41 -2.92
CA PHE A 250 1.71 2.49 -2.17
C PHE A 250 3.03 2.00 -1.51
N GLU A 251 4.15 2.10 -2.25
CA GLU A 251 5.46 1.60 -1.81
C GLU A 251 6.12 2.55 -0.80
N PRO A 252 6.53 2.08 0.40
CA PRO A 252 7.02 2.95 1.48
C PRO A 252 8.23 3.82 1.14
N GLN A 253 9.22 3.26 0.46
CA GLN A 253 10.44 4.01 0.09
C GLN A 253 10.16 5.13 -0.91
N TRP A 254 9.28 4.86 -1.86
CA TRP A 254 8.83 5.86 -2.83
C TRP A 254 8.05 6.98 -2.14
N VAL A 255 7.13 6.60 -1.25
CA VAL A 255 6.34 7.54 -0.43
C VAL A 255 7.25 8.38 0.47
N LYS A 256 8.21 7.76 1.16
CA LYS A 256 9.21 8.46 1.98
C LYS A 256 9.93 9.55 1.19
N LYS A 257 10.40 9.21 -0.01
CA LYS A 257 11.10 10.15 -0.90
C LYS A 257 10.18 11.31 -1.33
N ILE A 258 8.95 11.00 -1.74
CA ILE A 258 7.98 12.04 -2.15
C ILE A 258 7.64 12.95 -0.97
N LEU A 259 7.33 12.39 0.21
CA LEU A 259 6.98 13.18 1.39
C LEU A 259 8.14 14.06 1.84
N TYR A 260 9.38 13.56 1.79
CA TYR A 260 10.55 14.37 2.06
C TYR A 260 10.61 15.59 1.14
N THR A 261 10.49 15.38 -0.18
CA THR A 261 10.48 16.47 -1.15
C THR A 261 9.32 17.46 -0.92
N LEU A 262 8.11 16.94 -0.66
CA LEU A 262 6.93 17.78 -0.48
C LEU A 262 6.97 18.66 0.78
N LEU A 263 7.59 18.17 1.85
CA LEU A 263 7.59 18.85 3.15
C LEU A 263 8.85 19.70 3.37
N GLU A 264 10.00 19.32 2.79
CA GLU A 264 11.24 20.07 2.89
C GLU A 264 11.36 21.19 1.85
N ASP A 265 10.89 20.98 0.60
CA ASP A 265 11.03 21.96 -0.50
C ASP A 265 10.06 23.15 -0.41
N GLN A 266 9.22 23.25 0.63
CA GLN A 266 8.29 24.39 0.84
C GLN A 266 8.91 25.58 1.57
N HIS A 267 10.19 25.54 1.83
CA HIS A 267 10.99 26.62 2.43
C HIS A 267 12.20 26.95 1.57
#